data_0edb0bd16d4a0a76fc8488d0b84bec3d
#
_entry.id   0edb0bd16d4a0a76fc8488d0b84bec3d
#
_cell.length_a   1.000
_cell.length_b   1.000
_cell.length_c   1.000
_cell.angle_alpha   90.00
_cell.angle_beta   90.00
_cell.angle_gamma   90.00
#
_symmetry.space_group_name_H-M   'P 1'
#
loop_
_entity.id
_entity.type
_entity.pdbx_description
1 polymer ?
#
loop_
_entity_poly.entity_id
_entity_poly.type
_entity_poly.pdbx_seq_one_letter_code
_entity_poly.pdbx_strand_id
1 'polypeptide(L)'
;HGLGDDFLRDKPGFAEIAQSFVDFVAEDGRLVIHNASFDMKFLNAELRRAGFPTLPWSRALDTLALAREKFPGSPSSLDALCRRFGVDNSNRDLHGALLDSELLAEVYLELIGGRQPDLVLDRPGATGTDQRQAAGLIRRAPRPAPLPPRLTEAEAAAHAEFTARMGEASLWLRFGT
;
A
#
# COMPACT_ATOMS: atom_id res chain seq x y z
N HIS A 1 -20.20 -21.11 1.15
CA HIS A 1 -19.86 -20.74 2.54
C HIS A 1 -19.91 -21.91 3.53
N GLY A 2 -20.47 -23.07 3.14
CA GLY A 2 -20.50 -24.29 3.97
C GLY A 2 -21.32 -24.21 5.27
N LEU A 3 -22.05 -23.12 5.51
CA LEU A 3 -22.88 -22.95 6.70
C LEU A 3 -24.30 -23.46 6.39
N GLY A 4 -24.73 -24.51 7.08
CA GLY A 4 -26.09 -25.05 6.97
C GLY A 4 -27.07 -24.35 7.92
N ASP A 5 -28.37 -24.51 7.66
CA ASP A 5 -29.44 -23.89 8.46
C ASP A 5 -29.38 -24.29 9.92
N ASP A 6 -28.98 -25.55 10.21
CA ASP A 6 -28.86 -26.06 11.59
C ASP A 6 -27.75 -25.32 12.36
N PHE A 7 -26.66 -25.00 11.71
CA PHE A 7 -25.59 -24.22 12.33
C PHE A 7 -26.01 -22.77 12.62
N LEU A 8 -26.83 -22.19 11.76
CA LEU A 8 -27.28 -20.79 11.87
C LEU A 8 -28.44 -20.59 12.85
N ARG A 9 -29.19 -21.65 13.17
CA ARG A 9 -30.41 -21.58 13.96
C ARG A 9 -30.25 -20.91 15.33
N ASP A 10 -29.12 -21.18 16.00
CA ASP A 10 -28.80 -20.67 17.33
C ASP A 10 -27.94 -19.41 17.32
N LYS A 11 -27.69 -18.81 16.15
CA LYS A 11 -26.88 -17.59 16.02
C LYS A 11 -27.79 -16.36 16.08
N PRO A 12 -27.31 -15.27 16.70
CA PRO A 12 -28.04 -14.01 16.75
C PRO A 12 -28.27 -13.45 15.35
N GLY A 13 -29.44 -12.87 15.14
CA GLY A 13 -29.69 -12.08 13.92
C GLY A 13 -28.88 -10.81 13.87
N PHE A 14 -28.67 -10.24 12.66
CA PHE A 14 -27.88 -9.04 12.52
C PHE A 14 -28.39 -7.87 13.38
N ALA A 15 -29.71 -7.73 13.53
CA ALA A 15 -30.30 -6.66 14.36
C ALA A 15 -29.84 -6.71 15.83
N GLU A 16 -29.57 -7.90 16.35
CA GLU A 16 -29.14 -8.09 17.74
C GLU A 16 -27.67 -7.68 17.95
N ILE A 17 -26.85 -7.83 16.92
CA ILE A 17 -25.41 -7.51 16.96
C ILE A 17 -25.06 -6.19 16.30
N ALA A 18 -26.03 -5.51 15.68
CA ALA A 18 -25.80 -4.30 14.89
C ALA A 18 -25.11 -3.18 15.70
N GLN A 19 -25.50 -2.97 16.95
CA GLN A 19 -24.89 -1.95 17.81
C GLN A 19 -23.40 -2.27 18.05
N SER A 20 -23.09 -3.50 18.47
CA SER A 20 -21.68 -3.89 18.71
C SER A 20 -20.85 -3.87 17.43
N PHE A 21 -21.45 -4.15 16.27
CA PHE A 21 -20.76 -3.99 15.00
C PHE A 21 -20.47 -2.51 14.69
N VAL A 22 -21.42 -1.62 14.88
CA VAL A 22 -21.23 -0.17 14.65
C VAL A 22 -20.16 0.39 15.59
N ASP A 23 -20.18 -0.01 16.86
CA ASP A 23 -19.18 0.38 17.86
C ASP A 23 -17.78 -0.13 17.49
N PHE A 24 -17.69 -1.39 17.02
CA PHE A 24 -16.43 -2.00 16.59
C PHE A 24 -15.81 -1.29 15.37
N VAL A 25 -16.65 -0.92 14.39
CA VAL A 25 -16.16 -0.25 13.18
C VAL A 25 -15.74 1.20 13.47
N ALA A 26 -16.18 1.80 14.57
CA ALA A 26 -15.99 3.18 14.98
C ALA A 26 -16.39 4.23 13.89
N GLU A 27 -16.43 5.50 14.21
CA GLU A 27 -16.86 6.54 13.25
C GLU A 27 -15.88 6.71 12.09
N ASP A 28 -14.58 6.59 12.35
CA ASP A 28 -13.50 6.85 11.38
C ASP A 28 -12.84 5.56 10.82
N GLY A 29 -13.32 4.38 11.23
CA GLY A 29 -12.72 3.10 10.82
C GLY A 29 -12.86 2.86 9.32
N ARG A 30 -11.74 2.54 8.65
CA ARG A 30 -11.74 2.04 7.26
C ARG A 30 -12.05 0.56 7.23
N LEU A 31 -12.90 0.17 6.27
CA LEU A 31 -13.22 -1.21 5.99
C LEU A 31 -12.38 -1.68 4.80
N VAL A 32 -11.46 -2.59 5.02
CA VAL A 32 -10.68 -3.23 3.96
C VAL A 32 -11.45 -4.47 3.50
N ILE A 33 -11.92 -4.47 2.27
CA ILE A 33 -12.83 -5.50 1.74
C ILE A 33 -12.34 -5.92 0.35
N HIS A 34 -12.45 -7.21 0.05
CA HIS A 34 -12.17 -7.73 -1.29
C HIS A 34 -13.46 -7.83 -2.10
N ASN A 35 -13.62 -7.02 -3.15
CA ASN A 35 -14.89 -6.82 -3.88
C ASN A 35 -15.95 -6.10 -3.03
N ALA A 36 -15.57 -4.96 -2.48
CA ALA A 36 -16.35 -4.18 -1.52
C ALA A 36 -17.79 -3.86 -1.96
N SER A 37 -18.05 -3.83 -3.25
CA SER A 37 -19.39 -3.53 -3.78
C SER A 37 -20.45 -4.53 -3.34
N PHE A 38 -20.08 -5.79 -3.13
CA PHE A 38 -20.97 -6.83 -2.67
C PHE A 38 -21.27 -6.66 -1.17
N ASP A 39 -20.24 -6.65 -0.35
CA ASP A 39 -20.37 -6.59 1.10
C ASP A 39 -21.02 -5.31 1.59
N MET A 40 -20.64 -4.17 1.03
CA MET A 40 -21.22 -2.87 1.40
C MET A 40 -22.72 -2.76 1.09
N LYS A 41 -23.19 -3.41 0.03
CA LYS A 41 -24.62 -3.45 -0.28
C LYS A 41 -25.39 -4.24 0.76
N PHE A 42 -24.91 -5.44 1.11
CA PHE A 42 -25.54 -6.29 2.13
C PHE A 42 -25.50 -5.63 3.50
N LEU A 43 -24.34 -5.15 3.91
CA LEU A 43 -24.15 -4.51 5.20
C LEU A 43 -25.05 -3.29 5.38
N ASN A 44 -25.11 -2.42 4.37
CA ASN A 44 -25.98 -1.25 4.42
C ASN A 44 -27.47 -1.61 4.33
N ALA A 45 -27.83 -2.73 3.71
CA ALA A 45 -29.21 -3.21 3.72
C ALA A 45 -29.59 -3.69 5.12
N GLU A 46 -28.73 -4.46 5.79
CA GLU A 46 -28.98 -4.97 7.14
C GLU A 46 -28.97 -3.85 8.20
N LEU A 47 -28.03 -2.91 8.11
CA LEU A 47 -28.00 -1.72 8.98
C LEU A 47 -29.32 -0.93 8.88
N ARG A 48 -29.80 -0.70 7.65
CA ARG A 48 -31.07 0.01 7.43
C ARG A 48 -32.26 -0.75 8.02
N ARG A 49 -32.29 -2.09 7.86
CA ARG A 49 -33.37 -2.94 8.45
C ARG A 49 -33.35 -2.89 9.98
N ALA A 50 -32.15 -2.83 10.57
CA ALA A 50 -31.97 -2.73 12.01
C ALA A 50 -32.16 -1.31 12.56
N GLY A 51 -32.44 -0.30 11.71
CA GLY A 51 -32.67 1.08 12.13
C GLY A 51 -31.38 1.89 12.35
N PHE A 52 -30.24 1.41 11.90
CA PHE A 52 -28.95 2.10 12.00
C PHE A 52 -28.62 2.91 10.76
N PRO A 53 -27.79 3.98 10.90
CA PRO A 53 -27.25 4.70 9.77
C PRO A 53 -26.41 3.80 8.86
N THR A 54 -26.51 4.02 7.56
CA THR A 54 -25.67 3.31 6.56
C THR A 54 -24.25 3.82 6.56
N LEU A 55 -23.29 2.96 6.29
CA LEU A 55 -21.90 3.32 6.14
C LEU A 55 -21.65 3.95 4.76
N PRO A 56 -20.97 5.10 4.70
CA PRO A 56 -20.62 5.72 3.42
C PRO A 56 -19.60 4.87 2.66
N TRP A 57 -19.72 4.86 1.33
CA TRP A 57 -18.82 4.11 0.45
C TRP A 57 -17.37 4.54 0.55
N SER A 58 -17.12 5.79 0.92
CA SER A 58 -15.77 6.34 1.13
C SER A 58 -14.99 5.64 2.26
N ARG A 59 -15.68 4.91 3.13
CA ARG A 59 -15.05 4.12 4.20
C ARG A 59 -14.57 2.74 3.71
N ALA A 60 -15.05 2.27 2.56
CA ALA A 60 -14.63 1.00 2.00
C ALA A 60 -13.38 1.18 1.14
N LEU A 61 -12.33 0.41 1.45
CA LEU A 61 -11.18 0.23 0.58
C LEU A 61 -11.33 -1.11 -0.13
N ASP A 62 -11.50 -1.08 -1.44
CA ASP A 62 -11.66 -2.28 -2.26
C ASP A 62 -10.30 -2.80 -2.73
N THR A 63 -9.86 -3.90 -2.13
CA THR A 63 -8.57 -4.53 -2.49
C THR A 63 -8.61 -5.18 -3.88
N LEU A 64 -9.78 -5.56 -4.41
CA LEU A 64 -9.92 -6.05 -5.78
C LEU A 64 -9.64 -4.92 -6.79
N ALA A 65 -10.19 -3.73 -6.56
CA ALA A 65 -9.93 -2.56 -7.38
C ALA A 65 -8.46 -2.16 -7.33
N LEU A 66 -7.88 -2.11 -6.12
CA LEU A 66 -6.46 -1.82 -5.90
C LEU A 66 -5.54 -2.84 -6.61
N ALA A 67 -5.87 -4.14 -6.55
CA ALA A 67 -5.11 -5.17 -7.23
C ALA A 67 -5.17 -5.05 -8.75
N ARG A 68 -6.34 -4.70 -9.31
CA ARG A 68 -6.51 -4.48 -10.76
C ARG A 68 -5.73 -3.26 -11.25
N GLU A 69 -5.67 -2.22 -10.44
CA GLU A 69 -4.86 -1.02 -10.74
C GLU A 69 -3.36 -1.35 -10.75
N LYS A 70 -2.89 -2.08 -9.73
CA LYS A 70 -1.46 -2.44 -9.61
C LYS A 70 -1.01 -3.50 -10.61
N PHE A 71 -1.88 -4.43 -10.97
CA PHE A 71 -1.57 -5.58 -11.83
C PHE A 71 -2.58 -5.72 -12.97
N PRO A 72 -2.62 -4.77 -13.90
CA PRO A 72 -3.58 -4.79 -15.00
C PRO A 72 -3.43 -6.07 -15.84
N GLY A 73 -4.57 -6.67 -16.17
CA GLY A 73 -4.62 -7.93 -16.95
C GLY A 73 -4.29 -9.19 -16.17
N SER A 74 -3.96 -9.10 -14.87
CA SER A 74 -3.66 -10.28 -14.04
C SER A 74 -4.90 -10.73 -13.23
N PRO A 75 -4.99 -12.04 -12.89
CA PRO A 75 -6.01 -12.52 -11.96
C PRO A 75 -5.91 -11.80 -10.62
N SER A 76 -7.06 -11.32 -10.11
CA SER A 76 -7.13 -10.48 -8.92
C SER A 76 -8.06 -11.06 -7.83
N SER A 77 -8.43 -12.36 -7.92
CA SER A 77 -9.12 -13.04 -6.82
C SER A 77 -8.21 -13.14 -5.59
N LEU A 78 -8.78 -13.31 -4.40
CA LEU A 78 -7.99 -13.46 -3.17
C LEU A 78 -6.99 -14.61 -3.28
N ASP A 79 -7.39 -15.77 -3.83
CA ASP A 79 -6.48 -16.88 -4.09
C ASP A 79 -5.34 -16.56 -5.06
N ALA A 80 -5.64 -15.78 -6.10
CA ALA A 80 -4.63 -15.35 -7.04
C ALA A 80 -3.62 -14.39 -6.40
N LEU A 81 -4.08 -13.53 -5.51
CA LEU A 81 -3.23 -12.61 -4.77
C LEU A 81 -2.41 -13.35 -3.71
N CYS A 82 -2.98 -14.32 -2.98
CA CYS A 82 -2.24 -15.18 -2.07
C CYS A 82 -1.08 -15.88 -2.80
N ARG A 83 -1.36 -16.51 -3.95
CA ARG A 83 -0.31 -17.15 -4.77
C ARG A 83 0.75 -16.16 -5.25
N ARG A 84 0.35 -14.94 -5.63
CA ARG A 84 1.28 -13.89 -6.09
C ARG A 84 2.24 -13.46 -5.01
N PHE A 85 1.74 -13.29 -3.79
CA PHE A 85 2.51 -12.76 -2.66
C PHE A 85 3.12 -13.85 -1.78
N GLY A 86 2.89 -15.13 -2.11
CA GLY A 86 3.40 -16.24 -1.30
C GLY A 86 2.70 -16.38 0.06
N VAL A 87 1.46 -15.89 0.17
CA VAL A 87 0.62 -16.08 1.35
C VAL A 87 0.04 -17.49 1.32
N ASP A 88 0.26 -18.26 2.40
CA ASP A 88 -0.21 -19.63 2.51
C ASP A 88 -1.72 -19.68 2.71
N ASN A 89 -2.43 -20.18 1.71
CA ASN A 89 -3.86 -20.41 1.73
C ASN A 89 -4.24 -21.91 1.68
N SER A 90 -3.34 -22.80 2.05
CA SER A 90 -3.54 -24.25 1.98
C SER A 90 -4.68 -24.76 2.86
N ASN A 91 -5.00 -24.08 3.95
CA ASN A 91 -6.07 -24.42 4.89
C ASN A 91 -7.47 -23.87 4.47
N ARG A 92 -7.58 -23.30 3.26
CA ARG A 92 -8.80 -22.67 2.74
C ARG A 92 -9.70 -23.69 2.03
N ASP A 93 -10.07 -24.78 2.72
CA ASP A 93 -10.97 -25.79 2.16
C ASP A 93 -12.42 -25.30 2.01
N LEU A 94 -12.85 -24.40 2.90
CA LEU A 94 -14.13 -23.71 2.88
C LEU A 94 -13.88 -22.21 3.05
N HIS A 95 -14.65 -21.36 2.37
CA HIS A 95 -14.60 -19.91 2.52
C HIS A 95 -15.05 -19.47 3.92
N GLY A 96 -14.24 -19.74 4.92
CA GLY A 96 -14.47 -19.29 6.28
C GLY A 96 -14.20 -17.78 6.41
N ALA A 97 -15.18 -17.01 6.88
CA ALA A 97 -15.09 -15.55 6.95
C ALA A 97 -13.89 -15.07 7.75
N LEU A 98 -13.52 -15.76 8.84
CA LEU A 98 -12.37 -15.40 9.66
C LEU A 98 -11.06 -15.65 8.90
N LEU A 99 -10.89 -16.85 8.33
CA LEU A 99 -9.69 -17.19 7.55
C LEU A 99 -9.54 -16.28 6.34
N ASP A 100 -10.62 -16.00 5.61
CA ASP A 100 -10.61 -15.07 4.49
C ASP A 100 -10.19 -13.65 4.92
N SER A 101 -10.59 -13.22 6.11
CA SER A 101 -10.20 -11.93 6.67
C SER A 101 -8.71 -11.88 7.06
N GLU A 102 -8.17 -12.96 7.61
CA GLU A 102 -6.74 -13.09 7.94
C GLU A 102 -5.88 -13.07 6.67
N LEU A 103 -6.24 -13.89 5.67
CA LEU A 103 -5.58 -13.90 4.36
C LEU A 103 -5.67 -12.53 3.67
N LEU A 104 -6.83 -11.87 3.77
CA LEU A 104 -7.01 -10.54 3.21
C LEU A 104 -6.11 -9.50 3.90
N ALA A 105 -5.93 -9.59 5.21
CA ALA A 105 -5.05 -8.68 5.94
C ALA A 105 -3.59 -8.82 5.46
N GLU A 106 -3.10 -10.06 5.30
CA GLU A 106 -1.74 -10.29 4.76
C GLU A 106 -1.60 -9.80 3.31
N VAL A 107 -2.55 -10.14 2.45
CA VAL A 107 -2.57 -9.70 1.05
C VAL A 107 -2.64 -8.17 0.97
N TYR A 108 -3.41 -7.52 1.82
CA TYR A 108 -3.51 -6.07 1.86
C TYR A 108 -2.18 -5.41 2.23
N LEU A 109 -1.46 -5.93 3.22
CA LEU A 109 -0.13 -5.42 3.57
C LEU A 109 0.83 -5.49 2.38
N GLU A 110 0.82 -6.60 1.62
CA GLU A 110 1.64 -6.73 0.42
C GLU A 110 1.17 -5.78 -0.71
N LEU A 111 -0.14 -5.57 -0.85
CA LEU A 111 -0.69 -4.64 -1.84
C LEU A 111 -0.27 -3.19 -1.57
N ILE A 112 -0.13 -2.76 -0.32
CA ILE A 112 0.27 -1.39 0.02
C ILE A 112 1.78 -1.16 0.08
N GLY A 113 2.59 -2.17 -0.23
CA GLY A 113 4.05 -2.05 -0.27
C GLY A 113 4.80 -3.06 0.59
N GLY A 114 4.09 -4.02 1.18
CA GLY A 114 4.67 -5.05 2.03
C GLY A 114 5.09 -4.54 3.42
N ARG A 115 5.78 -5.41 4.16
CA ARG A 115 6.35 -5.08 5.48
C ARG A 115 7.64 -4.23 5.39
N GLN A 116 8.09 -3.94 4.17
CA GLN A 116 9.25 -3.06 4.00
C GLN A 116 8.79 -1.61 4.16
N PRO A 117 9.38 -0.83 5.07
CA PRO A 117 9.18 0.60 5.08
C PRO A 117 9.62 1.15 3.73
N ASP A 118 8.79 1.99 3.12
CA ASP A 118 9.12 2.66 1.87
C ASP A 118 10.52 3.27 1.97
N LEU A 119 11.42 2.85 1.08
CA LEU A 119 12.67 3.54 0.90
C LEU A 119 12.35 4.88 0.21
N VAL A 120 12.01 5.87 1.01
CA VAL A 120 11.82 7.23 0.53
C VAL A 120 13.19 7.76 0.13
N LEU A 121 13.54 7.54 -1.13
CA LEU A 121 14.64 8.27 -1.74
C LEU A 121 14.18 9.73 -1.86
N ASP A 122 14.78 10.61 -1.08
CA ASP A 122 14.54 12.05 -1.17
C ASP A 122 14.61 12.48 -2.63
N ARG A 123 13.49 12.90 -3.20
CA ARG A 123 13.48 13.53 -4.52
C ARG A 123 14.21 14.88 -4.39
N PRO A 124 15.23 15.14 -5.22
CA PRO A 124 15.85 16.46 -5.24
C PRO A 124 14.78 17.48 -5.65
N GLY A 125 14.35 18.33 -4.71
CA GLY A 125 13.37 19.39 -4.97
C GLY A 125 12.18 19.44 -4.00
N ALA A 126 11.98 18.47 -3.12
CA ALA A 126 11.00 18.61 -2.06
C ALA A 126 11.57 19.47 -0.94
N THR A 127 11.08 20.70 -0.82
CA THR A 127 11.38 21.61 0.30
C THR A 127 10.69 21.09 1.58
N GLY A 128 11.21 20.00 2.12
CA GLY A 128 10.70 19.37 3.33
C GLY A 128 11.49 19.78 4.56
N THR A 129 11.26 20.98 5.06
CA THR A 129 11.80 21.42 6.36
C THR A 129 11.12 20.76 7.56
N ASP A 130 9.92 20.20 7.39
CA ASP A 130 9.12 19.72 8.53
C ASP A 130 9.27 18.23 8.87
N GLN A 131 9.67 17.38 7.93
CA GLN A 131 9.82 15.94 8.21
C GLN A 131 11.15 15.56 8.87
N ARG A 132 12.17 16.40 8.78
CA ARG A 132 13.49 16.14 9.40
C ARG A 132 13.51 16.29 10.92
N GLN A 133 12.53 16.98 11.49
CA GLN A 133 12.43 17.15 12.94
C GLN A 133 11.77 15.94 13.64
N ALA A 134 10.92 15.19 12.94
CA ALA A 134 10.20 14.05 13.53
C ALA A 134 11.03 12.75 13.61
N ALA A 135 12.09 12.61 12.83
CA ALA A 135 12.87 11.36 12.72
C ALA A 135 14.11 11.30 13.63
N GLY A 136 14.37 12.31 14.45
CA GLY A 136 15.53 12.31 15.37
C GLY A 136 16.89 12.11 14.66
N LEU A 137 17.01 12.51 13.40
CA LEU A 137 18.23 12.33 12.62
C LEU A 137 19.35 13.15 13.24
N ILE A 138 20.33 12.46 13.81
CA ILE A 138 21.58 13.06 14.31
C ILE A 138 22.19 13.88 13.16
N ARG A 139 22.17 15.19 13.29
CA ARG A 139 22.81 16.10 12.36
C ARG A 139 24.31 15.85 12.45
N ARG A 140 24.86 15.13 11.48
CA ARG A 140 26.31 14.91 11.43
C ARG A 140 27.03 16.25 11.28
N ALA A 141 28.05 16.48 12.09
CA ALA A 141 28.90 17.65 11.94
C ALA A 141 29.48 17.72 10.52
N PRO A 142 29.66 18.92 9.97
CA PRO A 142 30.35 19.08 8.70
C PRO A 142 31.72 18.39 8.77
N ARG A 143 32.12 17.76 7.67
CA ARG A 143 33.44 17.11 7.61
C ARG A 143 34.56 18.13 7.88
N PRO A 144 35.50 17.85 8.78
CA PRO A 144 36.52 18.84 9.16
C PRO A 144 37.48 19.18 8.01
N ALA A 145 37.62 18.34 7.02
CA ALA A 145 38.42 18.62 5.81
C ALA A 145 37.67 18.12 4.57
N PRO A 146 37.70 18.88 3.46
CA PRO A 146 37.15 18.41 2.19
C PRO A 146 37.93 17.17 1.70
N LEU A 147 37.21 16.27 1.02
CA LEU A 147 37.89 15.16 0.34
C LEU A 147 38.75 15.71 -0.78
N PRO A 148 39.97 15.17 -0.98
CA PRO A 148 40.73 15.49 -2.18
C PRO A 148 39.93 15.11 -3.43
N PRO A 149 40.07 15.87 -4.51
CA PRO A 149 39.40 15.56 -5.78
C PRO A 149 39.79 14.13 -6.20
N ARG A 150 38.79 13.32 -6.55
CA ARG A 150 39.06 11.97 -7.07
C ARG A 150 39.51 11.96 -8.52
N LEU A 151 39.23 13.05 -9.23
CA LEU A 151 39.60 13.23 -10.63
C LEU A 151 41.07 13.66 -10.70
N THR A 152 41.90 12.92 -11.41
CA THR A 152 43.28 13.29 -11.70
C THR A 152 43.33 14.33 -12.83
N GLU A 153 44.42 15.10 -12.88
CA GLU A 153 44.63 16.08 -13.98
C GLU A 153 44.64 15.41 -15.36
N ALA A 154 45.19 14.19 -15.45
CA ALA A 154 45.20 13.42 -16.69
C ALA A 154 43.79 13.02 -17.14
N GLU A 155 42.93 12.60 -16.21
CA GLU A 155 41.55 12.27 -16.52
C GLU A 155 40.74 13.51 -16.90
N ALA A 156 40.98 14.64 -16.25
CA ALA A 156 40.32 15.90 -16.59
C ALA A 156 40.73 16.38 -18.01
N ALA A 157 41.99 16.27 -18.35
CA ALA A 157 42.51 16.61 -19.69
C ALA A 157 41.92 15.67 -20.77
N ALA A 158 41.90 14.36 -20.51
CA ALA A 158 41.31 13.38 -21.44
C ALA A 158 39.82 13.62 -21.64
N HIS A 159 39.08 13.97 -20.57
CA HIS A 159 37.67 14.32 -20.67
C HIS A 159 37.46 15.61 -21.49
N ALA A 160 38.25 16.63 -21.27
CA ALA A 160 38.20 17.89 -22.02
C ALA A 160 38.45 17.66 -23.52
N GLU A 161 39.45 16.86 -23.87
CA GLU A 161 39.75 16.50 -25.26
C GLU A 161 38.58 15.70 -25.89
N PHE A 162 38.02 14.76 -25.14
CA PHE A 162 36.87 13.94 -25.61
C PHE A 162 35.64 14.81 -25.87
N THR A 163 35.29 15.71 -24.95
CA THR A 163 34.18 16.63 -25.11
C THR A 163 34.36 17.62 -26.25
N ALA A 164 35.59 18.11 -26.46
CA ALA A 164 35.93 18.98 -27.58
C ALA A 164 35.71 18.28 -28.94
N ARG A 165 36.06 17.00 -29.05
CA ARG A 165 35.80 16.20 -30.27
C ARG A 165 34.34 15.97 -30.57
N MET A 166 33.44 16.02 -29.56
CA MET A 166 31.98 15.89 -29.73
C MET A 166 31.34 17.14 -30.33
N GLY A 167 32.04 18.29 -30.36
CA GLY A 167 31.60 19.55 -30.94
C GLY A 167 30.33 20.12 -30.25
N GLU A 168 29.64 21.01 -30.94
CA GLU A 168 28.47 21.75 -30.42
C GLU A 168 27.28 20.85 -30.02
N ALA A 169 27.22 19.63 -30.52
CA ALA A 169 26.20 18.63 -30.14
C ALA A 169 26.41 18.02 -28.75
N SER A 170 27.55 18.32 -28.10
CA SER A 170 27.85 17.78 -26.78
C SER A 170 26.90 18.30 -25.71
N LEU A 171 26.23 17.39 -25.03
CA LEU A 171 25.36 17.73 -23.88
C LEU A 171 26.17 18.39 -22.74
N TRP A 172 27.45 18.09 -22.60
CA TRP A 172 28.33 18.63 -21.55
C TRP A 172 28.46 20.14 -21.62
N LEU A 173 28.40 20.73 -22.82
CA LEU A 173 28.46 22.19 -22.99
C LEU A 173 27.20 22.90 -22.42
N ARG A 174 26.11 22.18 -22.19
CA ARG A 174 24.87 22.73 -21.64
C ARG A 174 24.86 22.82 -20.12
N PHE A 175 25.72 22.07 -19.44
CA PHE A 175 25.70 21.94 -17.98
C PHE A 175 26.79 22.73 -17.28
N GLY A 176 27.63 23.45 -17.99
CA GLY A 176 28.71 24.30 -17.46
C GLY A 176 29.71 23.50 -16.60
N THR A 177 30.94 23.75 -16.75
CA THR A 177 32.03 23.28 -15.87
C THR A 177 31.89 23.85 -14.46
#